data_9c871fef7e1c0d025956529c4b08c8b2
#
_entry.id   9c871fef7e1c0d025956529c4b08c8b2
#
_cell.length_a   1.000
_cell.length_b   1.000
_cell.length_c   1.000
_cell.angle_alpha   90.00
_cell.angle_beta   90.00
_cell.angle_gamma   90.00
#
_symmetry.space_group_name_H-M   'P 1'
#
loop_
_entity.id
_entity.type
_entity.pdbx_description
1 polymer ?
#
loop_
_entity_poly.entity_id
_entity_poly.type
_entity_poly.pdbx_seq_one_letter_code
_entity_poly.pdbx_strand_id
1 'polypeptide(L)'
;GAMIADHSTQTALVMTIVLFIVSALTTLVLPVKVTKKTSTENALVEFGKQMALFFTTPRSRFAVLGGSLFWATAASLRVILVVWAPLILLSKNASEIADLTLYLTIGIIVGSIIVPYLIPLEYLRRARVPAYLMALCIVALSFTNHVMSAQAVLFVIGVAGGLFIVPINAALQEQGQQTIGSGSAVALQNFFQNLAMLLAVGTYTFAASKQVDPVMAMLVLGVSVFIATLLVSLSLPDKNAK
;
A
#
# COMPACT_ATOMS: atom_id res chain seq x y z
N GLY A 1 -12.18 -7.54 -14.41
CA GLY A 1 -12.17 -6.07 -14.53
C GLY A 1 -11.91 -5.60 -15.95
N ALA A 2 -10.73 -5.88 -16.53
CA ALA A 2 -10.34 -5.40 -17.86
C ALA A 2 -11.27 -5.88 -18.99
N MET A 3 -11.56 -7.18 -19.08
CA MET A 3 -12.46 -7.74 -20.09
C MET A 3 -13.89 -7.20 -20.06
N ILE A 4 -14.33 -6.71 -18.88
CA ILE A 4 -15.69 -6.15 -18.71
C ILE A 4 -15.70 -4.66 -19.05
N ALA A 5 -14.61 -3.94 -18.81
CA ALA A 5 -14.47 -2.53 -19.15
C ALA A 5 -14.49 -2.27 -20.67
N ASP A 6 -13.96 -3.21 -21.46
CA ASP A 6 -13.98 -3.12 -22.94
C ASP A 6 -15.40 -3.31 -23.54
N HIS A 7 -16.31 -3.97 -22.80
CA HIS A 7 -17.68 -4.20 -23.30
C HIS A 7 -18.67 -3.10 -22.86
N SER A 8 -18.56 -2.59 -21.65
CA SER A 8 -19.36 -1.45 -21.16
C SER A 8 -18.90 -0.99 -19.77
N THR A 9 -18.59 0.27 -19.65
CA THR A 9 -18.29 0.91 -18.34
C THR A 9 -19.47 0.74 -17.37
N GLN A 10 -20.70 0.74 -17.87
CA GLN A 10 -21.91 0.52 -17.06
C GLN A 10 -21.93 -0.89 -16.46
N THR A 11 -21.58 -1.93 -17.21
CA THR A 11 -21.52 -3.31 -16.70
C THR A 11 -20.47 -3.45 -15.59
N ALA A 12 -19.31 -2.84 -15.74
CA ALA A 12 -18.27 -2.83 -14.71
C ALA A 12 -18.75 -2.14 -13.41
N LEU A 13 -19.44 -1.01 -13.54
CA LEU A 13 -20.02 -0.30 -12.41
C LEU A 13 -21.09 -1.12 -11.69
N VAL A 14 -22.03 -1.72 -12.44
CA VAL A 14 -23.09 -2.57 -11.87
C VAL A 14 -22.50 -3.75 -11.13
N MET A 15 -21.52 -4.48 -11.70
CA MET A 15 -20.85 -5.58 -11.01
C MET A 15 -20.16 -5.13 -9.73
N THR A 16 -19.51 -3.98 -9.74
CA THR A 16 -18.86 -3.40 -8.56
C THR A 16 -19.90 -3.10 -7.47
N ILE A 17 -21.01 -2.47 -7.83
CA ILE A 17 -22.13 -2.18 -6.89
C ILE A 17 -22.67 -3.47 -6.29
N VAL A 18 -22.93 -4.50 -7.11
CA VAL A 18 -23.40 -5.81 -6.64
C VAL A 18 -22.43 -6.43 -5.63
N LEU A 19 -21.13 -6.42 -5.92
CA LEU A 19 -20.11 -6.93 -5.00
C LEU A 19 -20.09 -6.15 -3.67
N PHE A 20 -20.24 -4.83 -3.71
CA PHE A 20 -20.35 -4.03 -2.48
C PHE A 20 -21.62 -4.34 -1.68
N ILE A 21 -22.76 -4.55 -2.35
CA ILE A 21 -24.03 -4.94 -1.68
C ILE A 21 -23.86 -6.32 -1.03
N VAL A 22 -23.30 -7.30 -1.74
CA VAL A 22 -23.04 -8.65 -1.18
C VAL A 22 -22.09 -8.55 0.02
N SER A 23 -21.02 -7.76 -0.08
CA SER A 23 -20.11 -7.52 1.04
C SER A 23 -20.81 -6.87 2.24
N ALA A 24 -21.68 -5.90 2.02
CA ALA A 24 -22.47 -5.26 3.07
C ALA A 24 -23.43 -6.24 3.72
N LEU A 25 -24.10 -7.09 2.94
CA LEU A 25 -25.03 -8.11 3.48
C LEU A 25 -24.28 -9.17 4.30
N THR A 26 -23.08 -9.58 3.87
CA THR A 26 -22.27 -10.55 4.66
C THR A 26 -21.82 -9.98 6.00
N THR A 27 -21.59 -8.66 6.10
CA THR A 27 -21.26 -8.03 7.40
C THR A 27 -22.41 -8.05 8.40
N LEU A 28 -23.67 -8.11 7.94
CA LEU A 28 -24.82 -8.21 8.83
C LEU A 28 -24.92 -9.58 9.54
N VAL A 29 -24.28 -10.62 8.99
CA VAL A 29 -24.26 -11.97 9.57
C VAL A 29 -23.19 -12.09 10.68
N LEU A 30 -22.26 -11.14 10.77
CA LEU A 30 -21.20 -11.18 11.77
C LEU A 30 -21.76 -10.90 13.18
N PRO A 31 -21.43 -11.73 14.18
CA PRO A 31 -21.89 -11.50 15.54
C PRO A 31 -21.29 -10.20 16.10
N VAL A 32 -22.15 -9.27 16.44
CA VAL A 32 -21.76 -8.01 17.09
C VAL A 32 -21.36 -8.32 18.54
N LYS A 33 -20.06 -8.41 18.82
CA LYS A 33 -19.60 -8.32 20.21
C LYS A 33 -19.77 -6.87 20.65
N VAL A 34 -20.79 -6.61 21.46
CA VAL A 34 -20.98 -5.31 22.12
C VAL A 34 -19.81 -5.10 23.07
N THR A 35 -18.81 -4.35 22.61
CA THR A 35 -17.76 -3.86 23.48
C THR A 35 -18.36 -2.78 24.38
N LYS A 36 -18.07 -2.82 25.68
CA LYS A 36 -18.54 -1.84 26.67
C LYS A 36 -18.43 -0.43 26.09
N LYS A 37 -19.55 0.30 26.14
CA LYS A 37 -19.64 1.72 25.79
C LYS A 37 -18.52 2.47 26.50
N THR A 38 -17.52 2.89 25.78
CA THR A 38 -16.48 3.82 26.28
C THR A 38 -17.19 5.14 26.54
N SER A 39 -16.92 5.76 27.67
CA SER A 39 -17.54 7.01 28.10
C SER A 39 -17.43 8.09 27.01
N THR A 40 -18.39 9.01 27.02
CA THR A 40 -18.57 10.12 26.07
C THR A 40 -17.45 11.21 26.19
N GLU A 41 -16.24 10.85 26.54
CA GLU A 41 -15.09 11.75 26.40
C GLU A 41 -14.83 11.96 24.90
N ASN A 42 -14.48 13.18 24.52
CA ASN A 42 -14.26 13.61 23.15
C ASN A 42 -13.49 12.55 22.34
N ALA A 43 -14.14 11.93 21.35
CA ALA A 43 -13.56 10.86 20.52
C ALA A 43 -12.21 11.25 19.90
N LEU A 44 -11.99 12.55 19.63
CA LEU A 44 -10.72 13.08 19.13
C LEU A 44 -9.60 13.02 20.19
N VAL A 45 -9.93 13.29 21.46
CA VAL A 45 -8.95 13.21 22.55
C VAL A 45 -8.55 11.76 22.79
N GLU A 46 -9.52 10.86 22.78
CA GLU A 46 -9.27 9.42 22.94
C GLU A 46 -8.44 8.88 21.78
N PHE A 47 -8.75 9.26 20.53
CA PHE A 47 -7.96 8.92 19.36
C PHE A 47 -6.51 9.44 19.48
N GLY A 48 -6.32 10.69 19.95
CA GLY A 48 -5.00 11.26 20.19
C GLY A 48 -4.20 10.51 21.25
N LYS A 49 -4.85 10.09 22.36
CA LYS A 49 -4.21 9.27 23.40
C LYS A 49 -3.79 7.89 22.87
N GLN A 50 -4.68 7.22 22.11
CA GLN A 50 -4.39 5.92 21.51
C GLN A 50 -3.27 6.02 20.49
N MET A 51 -3.24 7.08 19.68
CA MET A 51 -2.17 7.37 18.75
C MET A 51 -0.84 7.56 19.51
N ALA A 52 -0.79 8.39 20.52
CA ALA A 52 0.40 8.63 21.31
C ALA A 52 0.93 7.33 21.94
N LEU A 53 0.03 6.53 22.52
CA LEU A 53 0.37 5.24 23.13
C LEU A 53 0.91 4.26 22.09
N PHE A 54 0.27 4.16 20.92
CA PHE A 54 0.67 3.23 19.88
C PHE A 54 2.04 3.58 19.28
N PHE A 55 2.36 4.87 19.16
CA PHE A 55 3.66 5.34 18.66
C PHE A 55 4.80 5.27 19.68
N THR A 56 4.57 4.78 20.91
CA THR A 56 5.65 4.62 21.89
C THR A 56 6.66 3.56 21.50
N THR A 57 6.21 2.46 20.88
CA THR A 57 7.10 1.37 20.50
C THR A 57 7.70 1.54 19.09
N PRO A 58 9.01 1.26 18.90
CA PRO A 58 9.62 1.33 17.58
C PRO A 58 8.96 0.38 16.57
N ARG A 59 8.46 -0.78 17.02
CA ARG A 59 7.80 -1.78 16.20
C ARG A 59 6.48 -1.25 15.64
N SER A 60 5.67 -0.58 16.47
CA SER A 60 4.42 0.05 16.03
C SER A 60 4.67 1.20 15.06
N ARG A 61 5.67 2.05 15.35
CA ARG A 61 6.07 3.13 14.44
C ARG A 61 6.44 2.61 13.06
N PHE A 62 7.28 1.59 13.01
CA PHE A 62 7.68 0.96 11.75
C PHE A 62 6.47 0.36 11.02
N ALA A 63 5.56 -0.30 11.73
CA ALA A 63 4.38 -0.90 11.12
C ALA A 63 3.43 0.15 10.51
N VAL A 64 3.13 1.24 11.23
CA VAL A 64 2.26 2.31 10.70
C VAL A 64 2.92 3.05 9.56
N LEU A 65 4.17 3.48 9.73
CA LEU A 65 4.88 4.26 8.71
C LEU A 65 5.18 3.42 7.47
N GLY A 66 5.58 2.16 7.64
CA GLY A 66 5.82 1.23 6.55
C GLY A 66 4.55 0.90 5.77
N GLY A 67 3.44 0.65 6.47
CA GLY A 67 2.14 0.46 5.82
C GLY A 67 1.68 1.70 5.05
N SER A 68 1.85 2.89 5.62
CA SER A 68 1.55 4.16 4.97
C SER A 68 2.41 4.39 3.73
N LEU A 69 3.71 4.09 3.81
CA LEU A 69 4.63 4.18 2.68
C LEU A 69 4.21 3.25 1.54
N PHE A 70 3.87 1.99 1.86
CA PHE A 70 3.41 1.03 0.85
C PHE A 70 2.18 1.53 0.10
N TRP A 71 1.14 1.94 0.82
CA TRP A 71 -0.11 2.38 0.21
C TRP A 71 0.03 3.69 -0.56
N ALA A 72 0.80 4.65 -0.05
CA ALA A 72 1.14 5.88 -0.76
C ALA A 72 1.87 5.58 -2.08
N THR A 73 2.84 4.67 -2.04
CA THR A 73 3.59 4.22 -3.23
C THR A 73 2.65 3.54 -4.23
N ALA A 74 1.82 2.60 -3.78
CA ALA A 74 0.90 1.86 -4.64
C ALA A 74 -0.14 2.78 -5.31
N ALA A 75 -0.68 3.74 -4.57
CA ALA A 75 -1.62 4.73 -5.10
C ALA A 75 -0.96 5.64 -6.13
N SER A 76 0.21 6.21 -5.82
CA SER A 76 0.95 7.08 -6.74
C SER A 76 1.38 6.33 -8.00
N LEU A 77 1.91 5.12 -7.86
CA LEU A 77 2.33 4.30 -8.98
C LEU A 77 1.17 4.04 -9.95
N ARG A 78 -0.03 3.70 -9.43
CA ARG A 78 -1.22 3.48 -10.27
C ARG A 78 -1.62 4.73 -11.04
N VAL A 79 -1.61 5.90 -10.41
CA VAL A 79 -1.98 7.16 -11.07
C VAL A 79 -0.94 7.54 -12.13
N ILE A 80 0.35 7.36 -11.84
CA ILE A 80 1.43 7.62 -12.81
C ILE A 80 1.32 6.65 -13.99
N LEU A 81 1.08 5.36 -13.77
CA LEU A 81 0.96 4.34 -14.83
C LEU A 81 -0.13 4.68 -15.85
N VAL A 82 -1.26 5.26 -15.43
CA VAL A 82 -2.35 5.67 -16.34
C VAL A 82 -1.89 6.72 -17.36
N VAL A 83 -0.95 7.59 -16.98
CA VAL A 83 -0.40 8.62 -17.88
C VAL A 83 0.86 8.13 -18.60
N TRP A 84 1.72 7.40 -17.90
CA TRP A 84 3.00 6.91 -18.40
C TRP A 84 2.85 5.83 -19.48
N ALA A 85 1.97 4.85 -19.28
CA ALA A 85 1.85 3.72 -20.19
C ALA A 85 1.39 4.12 -21.61
N PRO A 86 0.37 4.98 -21.82
CA PRO A 86 0.03 5.46 -23.15
C PRO A 86 1.16 6.23 -23.85
N LEU A 87 1.95 7.00 -23.10
CA LEU A 87 3.00 7.85 -23.67
C LEU A 87 4.28 7.07 -24.03
N ILE A 88 4.68 6.15 -23.18
CA ILE A 88 5.99 5.46 -23.30
C ILE A 88 5.84 4.09 -23.93
N LEU A 89 4.81 3.32 -23.55
CA LEU A 89 4.57 1.99 -24.11
C LEU A 89 3.64 2.01 -25.32
N LEU A 90 3.11 3.19 -25.70
CA LEU A 90 2.17 3.39 -26.77
C LEU A 90 0.88 2.54 -26.58
N SER A 91 0.54 2.26 -25.33
CA SER A 91 -0.66 1.50 -24.96
C SER A 91 -1.90 2.28 -25.35
N LYS A 92 -2.71 1.71 -26.27
CA LYS A 92 -3.87 2.40 -26.84
C LYS A 92 -5.18 2.10 -26.12
N ASN A 93 -5.22 1.01 -25.35
CA ASN A 93 -6.45 0.48 -24.78
C ASN A 93 -6.38 0.43 -23.25
N ALA A 94 -7.51 0.65 -22.58
CA ALA A 94 -7.62 0.52 -21.13
C ALA A 94 -7.29 -0.89 -20.62
N SER A 95 -7.52 -1.93 -21.44
CA SER A 95 -7.14 -3.32 -21.14
C SER A 95 -5.64 -3.50 -20.99
N GLU A 96 -4.81 -2.88 -21.83
CA GLU A 96 -3.34 -2.98 -21.74
C GLU A 96 -2.82 -2.37 -20.43
N ILE A 97 -3.40 -1.25 -19.99
CA ILE A 97 -3.06 -0.63 -18.70
C ILE A 97 -3.53 -1.51 -17.54
N ALA A 98 -4.70 -2.14 -17.69
CA ALA A 98 -5.21 -3.09 -16.70
C ALA A 98 -4.32 -4.33 -16.58
N ASP A 99 -3.77 -4.82 -17.70
CA ASP A 99 -2.82 -5.93 -17.71
C ASP A 99 -1.53 -5.60 -16.95
N LEU A 100 -1.00 -4.39 -17.10
CA LEU A 100 0.15 -3.94 -16.28
C LEU A 100 -0.15 -4.02 -14.78
N THR A 101 -1.32 -3.57 -14.37
CA THR A 101 -1.74 -3.66 -12.95
C THR A 101 -2.04 -5.09 -12.51
N LEU A 102 -2.42 -5.98 -13.44
CA LEU A 102 -2.61 -7.40 -13.17
C LEU A 102 -1.28 -8.08 -12.79
N TYR A 103 -0.19 -7.84 -13.55
CA TYR A 103 1.13 -8.38 -13.22
C TYR A 103 1.61 -7.90 -11.85
N LEU A 104 1.39 -6.62 -11.52
CA LEU A 104 1.67 -6.08 -10.18
C LEU A 104 0.88 -6.84 -9.10
N THR A 105 -0.41 -7.09 -9.33
CA THR A 105 -1.29 -7.78 -8.38
C THR A 105 -0.89 -9.25 -8.20
N ILE A 106 -0.59 -9.96 -9.29
CA ILE A 106 -0.09 -11.34 -9.23
C ILE A 106 1.22 -11.39 -8.44
N GLY A 107 2.11 -10.42 -8.68
CA GLY A 107 3.35 -10.28 -7.92
C GLY A 107 3.10 -10.14 -6.41
N ILE A 108 2.14 -9.30 -6.00
CA ILE A 108 1.77 -9.14 -4.58
C ILE A 108 1.28 -10.46 -3.98
N ILE A 109 0.45 -11.22 -4.71
CA ILE A 109 -0.03 -12.54 -4.26
C ILE A 109 1.14 -13.50 -4.07
N VAL A 110 2.03 -13.61 -5.05
CA VAL A 110 3.22 -14.48 -4.97
C VAL A 110 4.11 -14.06 -3.81
N GLY A 111 4.41 -12.77 -3.68
CA GLY A 111 5.18 -12.23 -2.56
C GLY A 111 4.57 -12.57 -1.21
N SER A 112 3.25 -12.42 -1.08
CA SER A 112 2.51 -12.70 0.15
C SER A 112 2.58 -14.17 0.57
N ILE A 113 2.53 -15.09 -0.40
CA ILE A 113 2.64 -16.55 -0.14
C ILE A 113 4.05 -16.92 0.35
N ILE A 114 5.06 -16.22 -0.12
CA ILE A 114 6.47 -16.52 0.20
C ILE A 114 6.89 -15.93 1.58
N VAL A 115 6.15 -14.94 2.11
CA VAL A 115 6.49 -14.25 3.38
C VAL A 115 6.84 -15.19 4.53
N PRO A 116 6.07 -16.25 4.86
CA PRO A 116 6.36 -17.09 6.02
C PRO A 116 7.75 -17.74 5.96
N TYR A 117 8.26 -17.98 4.76
CA TYR A 117 9.56 -18.62 4.54
C TYR A 117 10.74 -17.63 4.60
N LEU A 118 10.53 -16.38 4.20
CA LEU A 118 11.61 -15.40 4.09
C LEU A 118 11.65 -14.39 5.24
N ILE A 119 10.48 -13.98 5.74
CA ILE A 119 10.35 -12.90 6.72
C ILE A 119 9.41 -13.35 7.85
N PRO A 120 9.87 -14.24 8.74
CA PRO A 120 9.12 -14.54 9.96
C PRO A 120 8.88 -13.26 10.77
N LEU A 121 7.75 -13.20 11.50
CA LEU A 121 7.31 -12.01 12.24
C LEU A 121 8.33 -11.53 13.28
N GLU A 122 9.14 -12.45 13.80
CA GLU A 122 10.25 -12.18 14.72
C GLU A 122 11.36 -11.32 14.08
N TYR A 123 11.53 -11.42 12.75
CA TYR A 123 12.55 -10.71 11.99
C TYR A 123 11.98 -9.58 11.12
N LEU A 124 11.07 -8.78 11.67
CA LEU A 124 10.40 -7.67 10.97
C LEU A 124 11.39 -6.71 10.28
N ARG A 125 12.63 -6.60 10.80
CA ARG A 125 13.70 -5.80 10.16
C ARG A 125 14.04 -6.26 8.74
N ARG A 126 13.82 -7.54 8.40
CA ARG A 126 14.06 -8.06 7.05
C ARG A 126 13.08 -7.46 6.04
N ALA A 127 11.90 -6.99 6.47
CA ALA A 127 10.91 -6.37 5.59
C ALA A 127 11.43 -5.10 4.89
N ARG A 128 12.46 -4.44 5.42
CA ARG A 128 13.10 -3.29 4.75
C ARG A 128 13.77 -3.65 3.42
N VAL A 129 14.29 -4.88 3.29
CA VAL A 129 14.99 -5.32 2.05
C VAL A 129 14.05 -5.32 0.84
N PRO A 130 12.86 -5.96 0.88
CA PRO A 130 11.91 -5.85 -0.21
C PRO A 130 11.42 -4.41 -0.44
N ALA A 131 11.34 -3.55 0.58
CA ALA A 131 10.99 -2.14 0.36
C ALA A 131 12.05 -1.39 -0.48
N TYR A 132 13.34 -1.62 -0.23
CA TYR A 132 14.41 -1.09 -1.10
C TYR A 132 14.35 -1.68 -2.50
N LEU A 133 14.10 -3.00 -2.62
CA LEU A 133 13.95 -3.64 -3.93
C LEU A 133 12.78 -3.01 -4.71
N MET A 134 11.64 -2.81 -4.05
CA MET A 134 10.48 -2.13 -4.65
C MET A 134 10.86 -0.73 -5.16
N ALA A 135 11.55 0.07 -4.37
CA ALA A 135 12.01 1.40 -4.76
C ALA A 135 12.95 1.37 -5.98
N LEU A 136 13.93 0.47 -5.99
CA LEU A 136 14.87 0.30 -7.11
C LEU A 136 14.15 -0.17 -8.38
N CYS A 137 13.18 -1.08 -8.26
CA CYS A 137 12.39 -1.54 -9.39
C CYS A 137 11.47 -0.42 -9.94
N ILE A 138 10.96 0.49 -9.10
CA ILE A 138 10.21 1.66 -9.58
C ILE A 138 11.13 2.59 -10.38
N VAL A 139 12.38 2.81 -9.92
CA VAL A 139 13.37 3.55 -10.70
C VAL A 139 13.68 2.81 -12.02
N ALA A 140 13.87 1.50 -11.99
CA ALA A 140 14.13 0.71 -13.21
C ALA A 140 12.96 0.78 -14.20
N LEU A 141 11.70 0.84 -13.70
CA LEU A 141 10.51 0.97 -14.54
C LEU A 141 10.53 2.24 -15.40
N SER A 142 11.10 3.34 -14.89
CA SER A 142 11.22 4.60 -15.64
C SER A 142 12.09 4.49 -16.90
N PHE A 143 12.95 3.48 -16.98
CA PHE A 143 13.82 3.22 -18.14
C PHE A 143 13.30 2.14 -19.09
N THR A 144 12.12 1.57 -18.83
CA THR A 144 11.54 0.54 -19.70
C THR A 144 10.75 1.18 -20.84
N ASN A 145 10.95 0.64 -22.06
CA ASN A 145 10.30 1.12 -23.29
C ASN A 145 9.45 0.03 -23.97
N HIS A 146 9.40 -1.17 -23.38
CA HIS A 146 8.67 -2.31 -23.91
C HIS A 146 7.67 -2.84 -22.90
N VAL A 147 6.46 -3.21 -23.36
CA VAL A 147 5.39 -3.73 -22.52
C VAL A 147 5.85 -4.94 -21.69
N MET A 148 6.53 -5.90 -22.33
CA MET A 148 6.99 -7.12 -21.64
C MET A 148 7.99 -6.82 -20.50
N SER A 149 8.93 -5.89 -20.71
CA SER A 149 9.86 -5.48 -19.66
C SER A 149 9.14 -4.74 -18.52
N ALA A 150 8.17 -3.89 -18.85
CA ALA A 150 7.36 -3.20 -17.86
C ALA A 150 6.53 -4.17 -17.00
N GLN A 151 5.91 -5.18 -17.64
CA GLN A 151 5.18 -6.26 -16.95
C GLN A 151 6.08 -7.04 -15.99
N ALA A 152 7.28 -7.43 -16.45
CA ALA A 152 8.25 -8.14 -15.62
C ALA A 152 8.70 -7.31 -14.41
N VAL A 153 9.01 -6.03 -14.61
CA VAL A 153 9.40 -5.13 -13.53
C VAL A 153 8.24 -4.90 -12.55
N LEU A 154 7.01 -4.70 -13.05
CA LEU A 154 5.82 -4.54 -12.21
C LEU A 154 5.52 -5.80 -11.40
N PHE A 155 5.72 -6.99 -11.98
CA PHE A 155 5.61 -8.25 -11.24
C PHE A 155 6.61 -8.29 -10.08
N VAL A 156 7.87 -7.91 -10.30
CA VAL A 156 8.90 -7.87 -9.24
C VAL A 156 8.56 -6.81 -8.18
N ILE A 157 8.06 -5.63 -8.59
CA ILE A 157 7.54 -4.61 -7.65
C ILE A 157 6.42 -5.21 -6.79
N GLY A 158 5.51 -5.97 -7.41
CA GLY A 158 4.44 -6.66 -6.71
C GLY A 158 4.96 -7.67 -5.69
N VAL A 159 5.90 -8.54 -6.08
CA VAL A 159 6.51 -9.53 -5.17
C VAL A 159 7.16 -8.82 -3.98
N ALA A 160 7.96 -7.80 -4.24
CA ALA A 160 8.60 -7.00 -3.20
C ALA A 160 7.56 -6.31 -2.30
N GLY A 161 6.48 -5.79 -2.89
CA GLY A 161 5.36 -5.19 -2.16
C GLY A 161 4.65 -6.17 -1.23
N GLY A 162 4.36 -7.38 -1.70
CA GLY A 162 3.76 -8.45 -0.88
C GLY A 162 4.67 -8.87 0.28
N LEU A 163 5.96 -9.07 0.00
CA LEU A 163 6.99 -9.37 1.02
C LEU A 163 7.13 -8.26 2.05
N PHE A 164 6.83 -7.00 1.70
CA PHE A 164 6.90 -5.86 2.58
C PHE A 164 5.63 -5.69 3.42
N ILE A 165 4.45 -5.68 2.79
CA ILE A 165 3.21 -5.27 3.47
C ILE A 165 2.65 -6.34 4.41
N VAL A 166 2.81 -7.62 4.10
CA VAL A 166 2.22 -8.70 4.90
C VAL A 166 2.81 -8.76 6.32
N PRO A 167 4.14 -8.80 6.52
CA PRO A 167 4.71 -8.82 7.87
C PRO A 167 4.43 -7.51 8.63
N ILE A 168 4.30 -6.38 7.94
CA ILE A 168 3.92 -5.09 8.53
C ILE A 168 2.50 -5.14 9.10
N ASN A 169 1.54 -5.63 8.33
CA ASN A 169 0.15 -5.76 8.77
C ASN A 169 0.03 -6.75 9.94
N ALA A 170 0.77 -7.86 9.92
CA ALA A 170 0.78 -8.82 11.01
C ALA A 170 1.36 -8.20 12.29
N ALA A 171 2.48 -7.49 12.19
CA ALA A 171 3.08 -6.79 13.32
C ALA A 171 2.16 -5.70 13.91
N LEU A 172 1.45 -4.98 13.06
CA LEU A 172 0.49 -3.96 13.48
C LEU A 172 -0.68 -4.58 14.26
N GLN A 173 -1.24 -5.69 13.76
CA GLN A 173 -2.33 -6.39 14.44
C GLN A 173 -1.88 -6.96 15.78
N GLU A 174 -0.70 -7.56 15.86
CA GLU A 174 -0.12 -8.07 17.10
C GLU A 174 0.06 -6.95 18.12
N GLN A 175 0.69 -5.84 17.75
CA GLN A 175 0.89 -4.69 18.63
C GLN A 175 -0.43 -4.04 19.03
N GLY A 176 -1.39 -3.98 18.11
CA GLY A 176 -2.72 -3.47 18.39
C GLY A 176 -3.45 -4.27 19.46
N GLN A 177 -3.40 -5.59 19.38
CA GLN A 177 -4.02 -6.47 20.40
C GLN A 177 -3.40 -6.27 21.79
N GLN A 178 -2.10 -6.03 21.85
CA GLN A 178 -1.36 -5.88 23.10
C GLN A 178 -1.51 -4.49 23.75
N THR A 179 -1.90 -3.46 22.98
CA THR A 179 -1.88 -2.05 23.44
C THR A 179 -3.25 -1.39 23.46
N ILE A 180 -3.78 -1.05 22.28
CA ILE A 180 -4.98 -0.21 22.12
C ILE A 180 -6.22 -1.00 21.65
N GLY A 181 -6.07 -2.29 21.44
CA GLY A 181 -7.08 -3.14 20.83
C GLY A 181 -6.96 -3.16 19.29
N SER A 182 -7.30 -4.33 18.69
CA SER A 182 -7.14 -4.55 17.24
C SER A 182 -7.98 -3.59 16.40
N GLY A 183 -9.21 -3.26 16.83
CA GLY A 183 -10.06 -2.32 16.10
C GLY A 183 -9.49 -0.90 16.04
N SER A 184 -8.97 -0.38 17.17
CA SER A 184 -8.33 0.93 17.24
C SER A 184 -7.04 0.97 16.43
N ALA A 185 -6.25 -0.11 16.44
CA ALA A 185 -5.02 -0.20 15.65
C ALA A 185 -5.30 -0.16 14.15
N VAL A 186 -6.32 -0.87 13.68
CA VAL A 186 -6.75 -0.84 12.26
C VAL A 186 -7.30 0.54 11.88
N ALA A 187 -8.07 1.18 12.75
CA ALA A 187 -8.56 2.55 12.51
C ALA A 187 -7.40 3.55 12.39
N LEU A 188 -6.42 3.45 13.28
CA LEU A 188 -5.21 4.27 13.25
C LEU A 188 -4.39 4.02 11.97
N GLN A 189 -4.19 2.76 11.61
CA GLN A 189 -3.52 2.38 10.37
C GLN A 189 -4.21 3.00 9.15
N ASN A 190 -5.53 2.81 9.03
CA ASN A 190 -6.29 3.34 7.91
C ASN A 190 -6.22 4.87 7.83
N PHE A 191 -6.23 5.56 8.97
CA PHE A 191 -6.06 7.02 9.00
C PHE A 191 -4.73 7.44 8.38
N PHE A 192 -3.61 6.87 8.84
CA PHE A 192 -2.29 7.23 8.31
C PHE A 192 -2.08 6.79 6.86
N GLN A 193 -2.59 5.63 6.47
CA GLN A 193 -2.52 5.15 5.08
C GLN A 193 -3.29 6.07 4.15
N ASN A 194 -4.53 6.46 4.49
CA ASN A 194 -5.33 7.37 3.66
C ASN A 194 -4.71 8.76 3.60
N LEU A 195 -4.18 9.28 4.71
CA LEU A 195 -3.48 10.55 4.74
C LEU A 195 -2.24 10.51 3.83
N ALA A 196 -1.44 9.46 3.93
CA ALA A 196 -0.24 9.29 3.10
C ALA A 196 -0.58 9.15 1.61
N MET A 197 -1.63 8.40 1.26
CA MET A 197 -2.13 8.30 -0.11
C MET A 197 -2.61 9.65 -0.64
N LEU A 198 -3.38 10.39 0.16
CA LEU A 198 -3.88 11.72 -0.22
C LEU A 198 -2.72 12.69 -0.50
N LEU A 199 -1.73 12.73 0.39
CA LEU A 199 -0.56 13.61 0.23
C LEU A 199 0.28 13.20 -0.98
N ALA A 200 0.54 11.92 -1.17
CA ALA A 200 1.37 11.42 -2.27
C ALA A 200 0.70 11.62 -3.63
N VAL A 201 -0.58 11.24 -3.77
CA VAL A 201 -1.35 11.44 -5.01
C VAL A 201 -1.59 12.93 -5.25
N GLY A 202 -1.89 13.72 -4.21
CA GLY A 202 -2.07 15.16 -4.30
C GLY A 202 -0.79 15.86 -4.80
N THR A 203 0.37 15.47 -4.28
CA THR A 203 1.67 15.98 -4.73
C THR A 203 1.92 15.65 -6.20
N TYR A 204 1.64 14.40 -6.61
CA TYR A 204 1.75 14.02 -8.02
C TYR A 204 0.77 14.82 -8.91
N THR A 205 -0.49 14.94 -8.50
CA THR A 205 -1.51 15.69 -9.26
C THR A 205 -1.10 17.14 -9.44
N PHE A 206 -0.55 17.76 -8.39
CA PHE A 206 0.01 19.10 -8.48
C PHE A 206 1.20 19.17 -9.44
N ALA A 207 2.13 18.22 -9.39
CA ALA A 207 3.26 18.14 -10.33
C ALA A 207 2.77 17.96 -11.78
N ALA A 208 1.78 17.09 -12.01
CA ALA A 208 1.17 16.85 -13.31
C ALA A 208 0.49 18.12 -13.86
N SER A 209 -0.13 18.96 -13.03
CA SER A 209 -0.70 20.26 -13.44
C SER A 209 0.38 21.23 -13.92
N LYS A 210 1.64 21.05 -13.55
CA LYS A 210 2.82 21.77 -14.02
C LYS A 210 3.49 21.11 -15.22
N GLN A 211 2.85 20.12 -15.84
CA GLN A 211 3.34 19.38 -17.00
C GLN A 211 4.68 18.65 -16.76
N VAL A 212 4.87 18.14 -15.54
CA VAL A 212 6.03 17.31 -15.23
C VAL A 212 5.94 16.01 -16.05
N ASP A 213 7.04 15.64 -16.69
CA ASP A 213 7.17 14.42 -17.48
C ASP A 213 6.85 13.18 -16.63
N PRO A 214 6.00 12.26 -17.09
CA PRO A 214 5.65 11.03 -16.37
C PRO A 214 6.84 10.12 -16.06
N VAL A 215 7.88 10.10 -16.89
CA VAL A 215 9.13 9.37 -16.64
C VAL A 215 9.85 9.98 -15.45
N MET A 216 9.96 11.30 -15.42
CA MET A 216 10.55 12.02 -14.28
C MET A 216 9.72 11.79 -13.01
N ALA A 217 8.39 11.82 -13.10
CA ALA A 217 7.52 11.55 -11.96
C ALA A 217 7.72 10.13 -11.40
N MET A 218 7.88 9.12 -12.28
CA MET A 218 8.18 7.74 -11.90
C MET A 218 9.53 7.63 -11.19
N LEU A 219 10.56 8.29 -11.72
CA LEU A 219 11.90 8.33 -11.14
C LEU A 219 11.88 8.99 -9.75
N VAL A 220 11.23 10.15 -9.63
CA VAL A 220 11.07 10.87 -8.36
C VAL A 220 10.30 10.00 -7.35
N LEU A 221 9.25 9.28 -7.77
CA LEU A 221 8.55 8.34 -6.90
C LEU A 221 9.51 7.28 -6.36
N GLY A 222 10.27 6.59 -7.22
CA GLY A 222 11.20 5.54 -6.80
C GLY A 222 12.27 6.06 -5.83
N VAL A 223 12.87 7.23 -6.11
CA VAL A 223 13.85 7.87 -5.22
C VAL A 223 13.21 8.27 -3.89
N SER A 224 11.99 8.85 -3.92
CA SER A 224 11.26 9.22 -2.70
C SER A 224 10.95 8.01 -1.82
N VAL A 225 10.53 6.89 -2.43
CA VAL A 225 10.28 5.62 -1.72
C VAL A 225 11.57 5.07 -1.12
N PHE A 226 12.70 5.17 -1.83
CA PHE A 226 14.00 4.75 -1.31
C PHE A 226 14.39 5.56 -0.07
N ILE A 227 14.31 6.90 -0.14
CA ILE A 227 14.62 7.80 0.98
C ILE A 227 13.65 7.56 2.15
N ALA A 228 12.35 7.46 1.87
CA ALA A 228 11.36 7.19 2.91
C ALA A 228 11.59 5.83 3.58
N THR A 229 11.96 4.79 2.82
CA THR A 229 12.34 3.48 3.36
C THR A 229 13.56 3.60 4.28
N LEU A 230 14.55 4.40 3.90
CA LEU A 230 15.72 4.66 4.74
C LEU A 230 15.29 5.30 6.07
N LEU A 231 14.49 6.37 6.02
CA LEU A 231 14.00 7.07 7.21
C LEU A 231 13.17 6.16 8.12
N VAL A 232 12.25 5.39 7.54
CA VAL A 232 11.41 4.44 8.29
C VAL A 232 12.26 3.33 8.90
N SER A 233 13.30 2.87 8.21
CA SER A 233 14.21 1.82 8.72
C SER A 233 15.04 2.27 9.93
N LEU A 234 15.30 3.58 10.07
CA LEU A 234 15.96 4.15 11.25
C LEU A 234 15.08 4.07 12.52
N SER A 235 13.77 3.91 12.35
CA SER A 235 12.82 3.77 13.47
C SER A 235 12.84 2.37 14.11
N LEU A 236 13.54 1.40 13.52
CA LEU A 236 13.63 0.04 14.06
C LEU A 236 14.70 -0.04 15.15
N PRO A 237 14.40 -0.71 16.28
CA PRO A 237 15.37 -0.89 17.35
C PRO A 237 16.57 -1.70 16.88
N ASP A 238 17.71 -1.52 17.54
CA ASP A 238 18.90 -2.32 17.31
C ASP A 238 18.64 -3.81 17.60
N LYS A 239 19.47 -4.69 17.00
CA LYS A 239 19.33 -6.16 17.07
C LYS A 239 19.23 -6.72 18.51
N ASN A 240 19.65 -5.97 19.51
CA ASN A 240 19.79 -6.40 20.89
C ASN A 240 18.77 -5.77 21.87
N ALA A 241 17.83 -4.96 21.40
CA ALA A 241 16.74 -4.46 22.23
C ALA A 241 15.63 -5.54 22.29
N LYS A 242 15.68 -6.34 23.38
CA LYS A 242 14.60 -7.23 23.79
C LYS A 242 13.41 -6.42 24.29
#